data_6a1c7c0e266f016fc5ded44d04fa1211
#
_entry.id   6a1c7c0e266f016fc5ded44d04fa1211
#
_cell.length_a   1.000
_cell.length_b   1.000
_cell.length_c   1.000
_cell.angle_alpha   90.00
_cell.angle_beta   90.00
_cell.angle_gamma   90.00
#
_symmetry.space_group_name_H-M   'P 1'
#
loop_
_entity.id
_entity.type
_entity.pdbx_description
1 polymer ?
#
loop_
_entity_poly.entity_id
_entity_poly.type
_entity_poly.pdbx_seq_one_letter_code
_entity_poly.pdbx_strand_id
1 'polypeptide(L)'
;MLIGNPPVELPEPPLASGLLALREWEDADVRSLVEACADPLTARYTSVPIPYTPEDARRFIAFGRSPTALPLAVVSADDSSQVLGAVGLHAVSLTRRRSEIGYWTVPWERGQGVAQTALELLSSWALGPLGLERLDLYAEPENEESQRVAERAGYKRGALVRSGIALRGRRYDVIRFTLLRPL
;
A
#
# COMPACT_ATOMS: atom_id res chain seq x y z
N MET A 1 -29.87 10.99 5.75
CA MET A 1 -28.75 10.66 6.66
C MET A 1 -27.96 9.56 5.96
N LEU A 2 -26.86 9.91 5.26
CA LEU A 2 -26.00 8.93 4.63
C LEU A 2 -25.23 8.23 5.76
N ILE A 3 -25.60 7.00 6.06
CA ILE A 3 -24.82 6.14 6.95
C ILE A 3 -23.50 5.89 6.22
N GLY A 4 -22.45 6.59 6.62
CA GLY A 4 -21.10 6.34 6.10
C GLY A 4 -20.75 4.87 6.35
N ASN A 5 -20.14 4.20 5.35
CA ASN A 5 -19.63 2.85 5.56
C ASN A 5 -18.66 2.85 6.75
N PRO A 6 -18.68 1.82 7.60
CA PRO A 6 -17.68 1.68 8.65
C PRO A 6 -16.27 1.59 8.04
N PRO A 7 -15.21 1.91 8.78
CA PRO A 7 -13.85 1.64 8.35
C PRO A 7 -13.68 0.17 7.95
N VAL A 8 -12.79 -0.10 6.99
CA VAL A 8 -12.46 -1.47 6.61
C VAL A 8 -11.92 -2.19 7.84
N GLU A 9 -12.52 -3.33 8.19
CA GLU A 9 -12.09 -4.13 9.33
C GLU A 9 -10.70 -4.72 9.06
N LEU A 10 -9.93 -4.88 10.14
CA LEU A 10 -8.62 -5.50 10.06
C LEU A 10 -8.77 -7.02 9.93
N PRO A 11 -7.80 -7.67 9.26
CA PRO A 11 -7.77 -9.13 9.25
C PRO A 11 -7.49 -9.68 10.66
N GLU A 12 -8.29 -10.67 11.06
CA GLU A 12 -8.04 -11.46 12.27
C GLU A 12 -7.97 -12.95 11.91
N PRO A 13 -6.86 -13.63 12.24
CA PRO A 13 -5.64 -13.11 12.86
C PRO A 13 -4.88 -12.14 11.94
N PRO A 14 -3.90 -11.37 12.45
CA PRO A 14 -3.05 -10.50 11.65
C PRO A 14 -2.39 -11.27 10.50
N LEU A 15 -2.27 -10.62 9.34
CA LEU A 15 -1.64 -11.23 8.17
C LEU A 15 -0.14 -11.34 8.38
N ALA A 16 0.39 -12.54 8.22
CA ALA A 16 1.82 -12.79 8.31
C ALA A 16 2.25 -13.87 7.31
N SER A 17 3.48 -13.79 6.82
CA SER A 17 4.11 -14.81 5.98
C SER A 17 5.63 -14.73 6.10
N GLY A 18 6.25 -15.87 6.41
CA GLY A 18 7.70 -15.97 6.55
C GLY A 18 8.21 -15.00 7.61
N LEU A 19 9.03 -14.03 7.20
CA LEU A 19 9.72 -13.10 8.09
C LEU A 19 8.99 -11.76 8.29
N LEU A 20 7.78 -11.58 7.74
CA LEU A 20 7.04 -10.33 7.86
C LEU A 20 5.59 -10.50 8.29
N ALA A 21 5.05 -9.45 8.92
CA ALA A 21 3.65 -9.33 9.31
C ALA A 21 3.10 -7.94 8.93
N LEU A 22 1.77 -7.86 8.79
CA LEU A 22 1.06 -6.62 8.54
C LEU A 22 0.27 -6.24 9.79
N ARG A 23 0.43 -4.98 10.25
CA ARG A 23 -0.33 -4.43 11.38
C ARG A 23 -0.76 -2.99 11.13
N GLU A 24 -1.62 -2.48 12.00
CA GLU A 24 -1.88 -1.03 12.02
C GLU A 24 -0.62 -0.25 12.37
N TRP A 25 -0.60 1.00 11.91
CA TRP A 25 0.42 1.97 12.31
C TRP A 25 0.23 2.40 13.76
N GLU A 26 1.32 2.59 14.47
CA GLU A 26 1.36 3.00 15.89
C GLU A 26 2.15 4.29 16.05
N ASP A 27 1.90 5.02 17.14
CA ASP A 27 2.65 6.26 17.44
C ASP A 27 4.16 6.05 17.54
N ALA A 28 4.59 4.85 17.93
CA ALA A 28 5.98 4.45 17.95
C ALA A 28 6.64 4.47 16.57
N ASP A 29 5.85 4.35 15.47
CA ASP A 29 6.35 4.29 14.10
C ASP A 29 6.66 5.67 13.50
N VAL A 30 6.34 6.76 14.19
CA VAL A 30 6.54 8.14 13.69
C VAL A 30 7.96 8.33 13.16
N ARG A 31 8.98 7.86 13.90
CA ARG A 31 10.37 7.98 13.47
C ARG A 31 10.65 7.22 12.18
N SER A 32 10.22 5.97 12.09
CA SER A 32 10.40 5.12 10.90
C SER A 32 9.70 5.71 9.68
N LEU A 33 8.49 6.25 9.85
CA LEU A 33 7.77 6.95 8.78
C LEU A 33 8.53 8.18 8.27
N VAL A 34 9.07 9.00 9.16
CA VAL A 34 9.83 10.20 8.77
C VAL A 34 11.10 9.80 8.00
N GLU A 35 11.86 8.82 8.50
CA GLU A 35 13.07 8.33 7.86
C GLU A 35 12.77 7.72 6.47
N ALA A 36 11.73 6.89 6.36
CA ALA A 36 11.35 6.25 5.10
C ALA A 36 10.79 7.23 4.07
N CYS A 37 9.98 8.20 4.49
CA CYS A 37 9.38 9.18 3.60
C CYS A 37 10.36 10.31 3.20
N ALA A 38 11.48 10.48 3.91
CA ALA A 38 12.55 11.38 3.52
C ALA A 38 13.40 10.81 2.36
N ASP A 39 13.31 9.51 2.09
CA ASP A 39 14.00 8.88 0.96
C ASP A 39 13.52 9.45 -0.38
N PRO A 40 14.44 9.88 -1.28
CA PRO A 40 14.07 10.50 -2.55
C PRO A 40 13.19 9.64 -3.47
N LEU A 41 13.38 8.30 -3.49
CA LEU A 41 12.56 7.40 -4.32
C LEU A 41 11.16 7.23 -3.73
N THR A 42 11.05 7.06 -2.41
CA THR A 42 9.75 7.04 -1.73
C THR A 42 8.99 8.34 -1.98
N ALA A 43 9.63 9.47 -1.78
CA ALA A 43 9.05 10.79 -2.03
C ALA A 43 8.67 10.98 -3.52
N ARG A 44 9.47 10.44 -4.45
CA ARG A 44 9.23 10.57 -5.91
C ARG A 44 7.96 9.84 -6.34
N TYR A 45 7.72 8.63 -5.85
CA TYR A 45 6.66 7.75 -6.34
C TYR A 45 5.42 7.66 -5.42
N THR A 46 5.38 8.43 -4.35
CA THR A 46 4.24 8.48 -3.43
C THR A 46 3.66 9.89 -3.30
N SER A 47 2.50 10.01 -2.69
CA SER A 47 1.84 11.30 -2.43
C SER A 47 2.30 11.99 -1.14
N VAL A 48 3.34 11.48 -0.49
CA VAL A 48 3.82 12.08 0.78
C VAL A 48 4.27 13.53 0.60
N PRO A 49 4.03 14.41 1.58
CA PRO A 49 4.55 15.78 1.57
C PRO A 49 6.08 15.82 1.50
N ILE A 50 6.64 16.91 0.97
CA ILE A 50 8.09 17.16 0.92
C ILE A 50 8.35 18.58 1.46
N PRO A 51 9.08 18.72 2.58
CA PRO A 51 9.61 17.67 3.46
C PRO A 51 8.50 16.92 4.21
N TYR A 52 8.75 15.66 4.57
CA TYR A 52 7.86 14.88 5.43
C TYR A 52 8.25 15.09 6.89
N THR A 53 7.29 15.47 7.72
CA THR A 53 7.53 15.87 9.11
C THR A 53 6.95 14.86 10.11
N PRO A 54 7.39 14.87 11.39
CA PRO A 54 6.75 14.07 12.43
C PRO A 54 5.25 14.36 12.61
N GLU A 55 4.81 15.60 12.33
CA GLU A 55 3.41 15.99 12.38
C GLU A 55 2.61 15.33 11.24
N ASP A 56 3.20 15.24 10.03
CA ASP A 56 2.59 14.52 8.91
C ASP A 56 2.45 13.03 9.24
N ALA A 57 3.46 12.42 9.87
CA ALA A 57 3.42 11.03 10.32
C ALA A 57 2.30 10.79 11.35
N ARG A 58 2.20 11.62 12.39
CA ARG A 58 1.11 11.52 13.38
C ARG A 58 -0.27 11.68 12.73
N ARG A 59 -0.41 12.63 11.82
CA ARG A 59 -1.66 12.84 11.08
C ARG A 59 -2.00 11.61 10.22
N PHE A 60 -1.01 11.03 9.55
CA PHE A 60 -1.19 9.80 8.77
C PHE A 60 -1.64 8.64 9.66
N ILE A 61 -1.02 8.43 10.83
CA ILE A 61 -1.40 7.38 11.78
C ILE A 61 -2.84 7.60 12.28
N ALA A 62 -3.17 8.84 12.69
CA ALA A 62 -4.48 9.15 13.25
C ALA A 62 -5.65 9.03 12.25
N PHE A 63 -5.41 9.33 10.98
CA PHE A 63 -6.48 9.47 9.98
C PHE A 63 -6.31 8.58 8.74
N GLY A 64 -5.25 7.76 8.69
CA GLY A 64 -4.95 6.93 7.53
C GLY A 64 -6.00 5.87 7.25
N ARG A 65 -6.57 5.26 8.30
CA ARG A 65 -7.63 4.26 8.18
C ARG A 65 -9.00 4.94 8.05
N SER A 66 -9.76 4.54 7.05
CA SER A 66 -11.06 5.12 6.75
C SER A 66 -11.98 4.09 6.06
N PRO A 67 -13.26 4.40 5.79
CA PRO A 67 -14.14 3.53 5.01
C PRO A 67 -13.63 3.18 3.61
N THR A 68 -12.69 3.95 3.07
CA THR A 68 -12.14 3.78 1.72
C THR A 68 -10.63 3.53 1.69
N ALA A 69 -9.98 3.40 2.86
CA ALA A 69 -8.54 3.18 2.95
C ALA A 69 -8.18 2.28 4.13
N LEU A 70 -7.20 1.40 3.92
CA LEU A 70 -6.60 0.54 4.93
C LEU A 70 -5.07 0.55 4.74
N PRO A 71 -4.37 1.54 5.31
CA PRO A 71 -2.91 1.56 5.32
C PRO A 71 -2.37 0.68 6.44
N LEU A 72 -1.45 -0.23 6.12
CA LEU A 72 -0.81 -1.13 7.07
C LEU A 72 0.71 -0.94 7.06
N ALA A 73 1.31 -1.06 8.23
CA ALA A 73 2.75 -1.22 8.38
C ALA A 73 3.15 -2.65 8.00
N VAL A 74 4.22 -2.77 7.25
CA VAL A 74 4.93 -4.04 7.02
C VAL A 74 6.05 -4.09 8.04
N VAL A 75 6.04 -5.06 8.92
CA VAL A 75 6.99 -5.19 10.02
C VAL A 75 7.67 -6.55 10.00
N SER A 76 8.81 -6.69 10.69
CA SER A 76 9.41 -7.99 10.95
C SER A 76 8.47 -8.86 11.79
N ALA A 77 8.33 -10.14 11.45
CA ALA A 77 7.53 -11.07 12.23
C ALA A 77 8.15 -11.36 13.60
N ASP A 78 9.50 -11.28 13.70
CA ASP A 78 10.24 -11.52 14.93
C ASP A 78 10.31 -10.28 15.84
N ASP A 79 10.20 -9.08 15.25
CA ASP A 79 10.24 -7.80 15.97
C ASP A 79 9.27 -6.79 15.31
N SER A 80 8.08 -6.68 15.87
CA SER A 80 7.04 -5.79 15.36
C SER A 80 7.39 -4.30 15.42
N SER A 81 8.44 -3.91 16.14
CA SER A 81 8.95 -2.53 16.16
C SER A 81 9.80 -2.19 14.94
N GLN A 82 10.30 -3.21 14.22
CA GLN A 82 11.10 -3.03 13.01
C GLN A 82 10.18 -2.85 11.79
N VAL A 83 10.01 -1.62 11.35
CA VAL A 83 9.26 -1.28 10.13
C VAL A 83 10.11 -1.59 8.89
N LEU A 84 9.58 -2.41 7.99
CA LEU A 84 10.19 -2.82 6.72
C LEU A 84 9.60 -2.05 5.53
N GLY A 85 8.40 -1.50 5.69
CA GLY A 85 7.69 -0.77 4.63
C GLY A 85 6.22 -0.53 4.97
N ALA A 86 5.45 -0.28 3.93
CA ALA A 86 4.01 -0.11 4.00
C ALA A 86 3.32 -0.83 2.83
N VAL A 87 2.11 -1.29 3.08
CA VAL A 87 1.17 -1.74 2.05
C VAL A 87 -0.22 -1.26 2.43
N GLY A 88 -1.06 -0.91 1.46
CA GLY A 88 -2.40 -0.44 1.82
C GLY A 88 -3.39 -0.50 0.67
N LEU A 89 -4.66 -0.61 1.05
CA LEU A 89 -5.80 -0.47 0.13
C LEU A 89 -6.24 1.00 0.10
N HIS A 90 -6.57 1.48 -1.10
CA HIS A 90 -7.06 2.83 -1.36
C HIS A 90 -8.30 2.76 -2.26
N ALA A 91 -9.13 3.80 -2.19
CA ALA A 91 -10.38 3.87 -2.97
C ALA A 91 -11.23 2.58 -2.87
N VAL A 92 -11.26 1.97 -1.68
CA VAL A 92 -12.03 0.75 -1.41
C VAL A 92 -13.50 1.00 -1.71
N SER A 93 -14.09 0.17 -2.54
CA SER A 93 -15.53 0.17 -2.84
C SER A 93 -16.08 -1.25 -2.69
N LEU A 94 -16.69 -1.53 -1.54
CA LEU A 94 -17.31 -2.82 -1.27
C LEU A 94 -18.49 -3.08 -2.20
N THR A 95 -19.25 -2.04 -2.58
CA THR A 95 -20.36 -2.16 -3.54
C THR A 95 -19.91 -2.50 -4.94
N ARG A 96 -18.74 -1.98 -5.38
CA ARG A 96 -18.13 -2.30 -6.67
C ARG A 96 -17.12 -3.44 -6.58
N ARG A 97 -16.90 -3.97 -5.39
CA ARG A 97 -15.99 -5.07 -5.05
C ARG A 97 -14.57 -4.86 -5.61
N ARG A 98 -14.05 -3.65 -5.49
CA ARG A 98 -12.73 -3.28 -6.01
C ARG A 98 -12.00 -2.29 -5.12
N SER A 99 -10.67 -2.28 -5.22
CA SER A 99 -9.80 -1.32 -4.57
C SER A 99 -8.55 -1.06 -5.41
N GLU A 100 -7.89 0.04 -5.12
CA GLU A 100 -6.49 0.25 -5.50
C GLU A 100 -5.60 -0.27 -4.37
N ILE A 101 -4.39 -0.71 -4.71
CA ILE A 101 -3.39 -1.16 -3.75
C ILE A 101 -2.07 -0.48 -4.05
N GLY A 102 -1.37 -0.07 -3.00
CA GLY A 102 -0.06 0.57 -3.09
C GLY A 102 0.86 0.11 -1.99
N TYR A 103 2.15 0.31 -2.17
CA TYR A 103 3.18 -0.05 -1.20
C TYR A 103 4.43 0.81 -1.37
N TRP A 104 5.28 0.80 -0.37
CA TRP A 104 6.67 1.22 -0.42
C TRP A 104 7.50 0.40 0.58
N THR A 105 8.81 0.32 0.35
CA THR A 105 9.76 -0.39 1.21
C THR A 105 10.82 0.58 1.68
N VAL A 106 11.22 0.48 2.94
CA VAL A 106 12.33 1.28 3.47
C VAL A 106 13.61 1.04 2.64
N PRO A 107 14.46 2.05 2.44
CA PRO A 107 15.60 1.95 1.51
C PRO A 107 16.50 0.75 1.76
N TRP A 108 16.77 0.43 3.01
CA TRP A 108 17.69 -0.64 3.41
C TRP A 108 17.10 -2.06 3.34
N GLU A 109 15.78 -2.19 3.08
CA GLU A 109 15.09 -3.49 2.89
C GLU A 109 14.67 -3.73 1.44
N ARG A 110 15.06 -2.84 0.51
CA ARG A 110 14.77 -3.03 -0.92
C ARG A 110 15.53 -4.22 -1.50
N GLY A 111 14.95 -4.87 -2.50
CA GLY A 111 15.55 -6.04 -3.16
C GLY A 111 15.44 -7.36 -2.37
N GLN A 112 14.87 -7.35 -1.17
CA GLN A 112 14.75 -8.52 -0.30
C GLN A 112 13.37 -9.22 -0.37
N GLY A 113 12.52 -8.82 -1.32
CA GLY A 113 11.19 -9.44 -1.51
C GLY A 113 10.08 -8.90 -0.59
N VAL A 114 10.39 -7.96 0.32
CA VAL A 114 9.44 -7.38 1.27
C VAL A 114 8.18 -6.87 0.58
N ALA A 115 8.33 -6.04 -0.45
CA ALA A 115 7.21 -5.47 -1.20
C ALA A 115 6.33 -6.54 -1.85
N GLN A 116 6.94 -7.54 -2.48
CA GLN A 116 6.21 -8.62 -3.13
C GLN A 116 5.39 -9.43 -2.10
N THR A 117 6.01 -9.88 -1.02
CA THR A 117 5.34 -10.67 0.01
C THR A 117 4.21 -9.88 0.68
N ALA A 118 4.43 -8.61 1.02
CA ALA A 118 3.39 -7.76 1.60
C ALA A 118 2.20 -7.56 0.64
N LEU A 119 2.49 -7.35 -0.65
CA LEU A 119 1.49 -7.22 -1.70
C LEU A 119 0.66 -8.49 -1.86
N GLU A 120 1.31 -9.67 -1.88
CA GLU A 120 0.65 -10.98 -1.96
C GLU A 120 -0.25 -11.24 -0.75
N LEU A 121 0.22 -10.96 0.47
CA LEU A 121 -0.55 -11.13 1.69
C LEU A 121 -1.83 -10.30 1.69
N LEU A 122 -1.70 -8.99 1.48
CA LEU A 122 -2.85 -8.08 1.50
C LEU A 122 -3.81 -8.37 0.34
N SER A 123 -3.29 -8.73 -0.84
CA SER A 123 -4.11 -9.08 -2.00
C SER A 123 -4.92 -10.36 -1.77
N SER A 124 -4.30 -11.38 -1.19
CA SER A 124 -4.98 -12.65 -0.88
C SER A 124 -6.14 -12.43 0.10
N TRP A 125 -5.91 -11.66 1.15
CA TRP A 125 -6.96 -11.32 2.09
C TRP A 125 -8.06 -10.45 1.46
N ALA A 126 -7.68 -9.44 0.68
CA ALA A 126 -8.64 -8.52 0.07
C ALA A 126 -9.55 -9.22 -0.96
N LEU A 127 -9.00 -10.13 -1.77
CA LEU A 127 -9.76 -10.90 -2.77
C LEU A 127 -10.50 -12.10 -2.16
N GLY A 128 -10.04 -12.60 -1.02
CA GLY A 128 -10.66 -13.71 -0.27
C GLY A 128 -11.62 -13.20 0.82
N PRO A 129 -11.19 -13.12 2.08
CA PRO A 129 -12.05 -12.77 3.22
C PRO A 129 -12.79 -11.43 3.09
N LEU A 130 -12.13 -10.36 2.60
CA LEU A 130 -12.79 -9.05 2.41
C LEU A 130 -13.80 -9.07 1.24
N GLY A 131 -13.69 -10.03 0.32
CA GLY A 131 -14.65 -10.26 -0.74
C GLY A 131 -14.56 -9.32 -1.95
N LEU A 132 -13.42 -8.64 -2.15
CA LEU A 132 -13.21 -7.88 -3.38
C LEU A 132 -13.03 -8.83 -4.57
N GLU A 133 -13.32 -8.32 -5.77
CA GLU A 133 -13.16 -9.07 -7.03
C GLU A 133 -11.96 -8.58 -7.84
N ARG A 134 -11.51 -7.36 -7.53
CA ARG A 134 -10.47 -6.71 -8.32
C ARG A 134 -9.61 -5.79 -7.47
N LEU A 135 -8.30 -5.89 -7.68
CA LEU A 135 -7.29 -4.97 -7.19
C LEU A 135 -6.56 -4.35 -8.38
N ASP A 136 -6.40 -3.03 -8.37
CA ASP A 136 -5.59 -2.30 -9.34
C ASP A 136 -4.38 -1.68 -8.64
N LEU A 137 -3.21 -1.82 -9.27
CA LEU A 137 -1.96 -1.19 -8.86
C LEU A 137 -1.48 -0.31 -10.01
N TYR A 138 -0.97 0.86 -9.70
CA TYR A 138 -0.46 1.81 -10.68
C TYR A 138 1.02 2.06 -10.48
N ALA A 139 1.80 1.96 -11.56
CA ALA A 139 3.22 2.27 -11.55
C ALA A 139 3.56 3.18 -12.73
N GLU A 140 4.39 4.21 -12.51
CA GLU A 140 4.90 5.04 -13.60
C GLU A 140 5.76 4.19 -14.55
N PRO A 141 5.82 4.50 -15.86
CA PRO A 141 6.63 3.76 -16.83
C PRO A 141 8.11 3.66 -16.44
N GLU A 142 8.66 4.68 -15.79
CA GLU A 142 10.05 4.74 -15.33
C GLU A 142 10.29 3.93 -14.05
N ASN A 143 9.24 3.55 -13.32
CA ASN A 143 9.35 2.75 -12.10
C ASN A 143 9.32 1.24 -12.41
N GLU A 144 10.36 0.77 -13.11
CA GLU A 144 10.47 -0.63 -13.51
C GLU A 144 10.50 -1.61 -12.33
N GLU A 145 11.04 -1.18 -11.18
CA GLU A 145 11.06 -2.03 -9.98
C GLU A 145 9.65 -2.33 -9.49
N SER A 146 8.79 -1.30 -9.40
CA SER A 146 7.39 -1.50 -9.01
C SER A 146 6.63 -2.36 -10.02
N GLN A 147 6.91 -2.22 -11.32
CA GLN A 147 6.32 -3.07 -12.36
C GLN A 147 6.70 -4.54 -12.16
N ARG A 148 7.98 -4.83 -11.92
CA ARG A 148 8.47 -6.20 -11.64
C ARG A 148 7.85 -6.80 -10.38
N VAL A 149 7.69 -6.00 -9.31
CA VAL A 149 7.03 -6.45 -8.08
C VAL A 149 5.57 -6.81 -8.36
N ALA A 150 4.83 -5.95 -9.06
CA ALA A 150 3.44 -6.22 -9.42
C ALA A 150 3.29 -7.53 -10.24
N GLU A 151 4.13 -7.71 -11.26
CA GLU A 151 4.11 -8.92 -12.10
C GLU A 151 4.43 -10.19 -11.30
N ARG A 152 5.45 -10.15 -10.41
CA ARG A 152 5.80 -11.28 -9.54
C ARG A 152 4.71 -11.62 -8.53
N ALA A 153 3.97 -10.62 -8.06
CA ALA A 153 2.81 -10.82 -7.19
C ALA A 153 1.53 -11.24 -7.96
N GLY A 154 1.66 -11.58 -9.25
CA GLY A 154 0.59 -12.14 -10.07
C GLY A 154 -0.32 -11.10 -10.74
N TYR A 155 -0.02 -9.82 -10.62
CA TYR A 155 -0.78 -8.77 -11.31
C TYR A 155 -0.49 -8.78 -12.80
N LYS A 156 -1.53 -8.69 -13.62
CA LYS A 156 -1.41 -8.62 -15.06
C LYS A 156 -1.23 -7.17 -15.51
N ARG A 157 -0.19 -6.94 -16.30
CA ARG A 157 0.07 -5.65 -16.94
C ARG A 157 -1.08 -5.30 -17.90
N GLY A 158 -1.61 -4.10 -17.76
CA GLY A 158 -2.66 -3.54 -18.61
C GLY A 158 -2.17 -2.34 -19.42
N ALA A 159 -3.11 -1.46 -19.77
CA ALA A 159 -2.82 -0.30 -20.59
C ALA A 159 -2.12 0.83 -19.83
N LEU A 160 -1.40 1.67 -20.58
CA LEU A 160 -0.96 2.97 -20.11
C LEU A 160 -2.18 3.89 -19.92
N VAL A 161 -2.30 4.45 -18.73
CA VAL A 161 -3.32 5.44 -18.37
C VAL A 161 -2.65 6.82 -18.33
N ARG A 162 -2.92 7.65 -19.33
CA ARG A 162 -2.37 9.00 -19.41
C ARG A 162 -2.93 9.85 -18.28
N SER A 163 -2.04 10.63 -17.64
CA SER A 163 -2.41 11.47 -16.50
C SER A 163 -3.17 10.72 -15.42
N GLY A 164 -2.84 9.43 -15.20
CA GLY A 164 -3.61 8.50 -14.39
C GLY A 164 -3.55 8.77 -12.90
N ILE A 165 -2.44 9.29 -12.40
CA ILE A 165 -2.30 9.70 -11.00
C ILE A 165 -1.91 11.17 -10.86
N ALA A 166 -2.28 11.76 -9.73
CA ALA A 166 -1.88 13.11 -9.36
C ALA A 166 -1.00 13.07 -8.11
N LEU A 167 0.24 13.56 -8.21
CA LEU A 167 1.18 13.68 -7.10
C LEU A 167 1.61 15.14 -6.98
N ARG A 168 1.37 15.76 -5.82
CA ARG A 168 1.79 17.14 -5.53
C ARG A 168 1.43 18.14 -6.64
N GLY A 169 0.18 18.07 -7.11
CA GLY A 169 -0.33 19.00 -8.14
C GLY A 169 0.10 18.71 -9.58
N ARG A 170 0.93 17.69 -9.82
CA ARG A 170 1.31 17.24 -11.16
C ARG A 170 0.64 15.91 -11.48
N ARG A 171 0.30 15.70 -12.75
CA ARG A 171 -0.26 14.44 -13.23
C ARG A 171 0.81 13.63 -13.97
N TYR A 172 0.77 12.32 -13.75
CA TYR A 172 1.72 11.37 -14.31
C TYR A 172 1.00 10.25 -15.06
N ASP A 173 1.62 9.81 -16.14
CA ASP A 173 1.19 8.62 -16.86
C ASP A 173 1.57 7.40 -16.02
N VAL A 174 0.68 6.41 -15.98
CA VAL A 174 0.90 5.19 -15.22
C VAL A 174 0.46 3.96 -16.02
N ILE A 175 1.11 2.85 -15.77
CA ILE A 175 0.68 1.55 -16.25
C ILE A 175 -0.20 0.95 -15.16
N ARG A 176 -1.38 0.48 -15.54
CA ARG A 176 -2.28 -0.23 -14.64
C ARG A 176 -1.93 -1.71 -14.63
N PHE A 177 -1.78 -2.26 -13.43
CA PHE A 177 -1.64 -3.68 -13.17
C PHE A 177 -2.89 -4.16 -12.43
N THR A 178 -3.47 -5.27 -12.83
CA THR A 178 -4.73 -5.77 -12.26
C THR A 178 -4.59 -7.21 -11.78
N LEU A 179 -5.07 -7.46 -10.57
CA LEU A 179 -5.27 -8.80 -10.02
C LEU A 179 -6.77 -9.04 -9.81
N LEU A 180 -7.27 -10.14 -10.34
CA LEU A 180 -8.67 -10.55 -10.20
C LEU A 180 -8.77 -11.70 -9.20
N ARG A 181 -9.91 -11.77 -8.51
CA ARG A 181 -10.25 -12.92 -7.69
C ARG A 181 -10.24 -14.19 -8.55
N PRO A 182 -9.58 -15.28 -8.13
CA PRO A 182 -9.72 -16.57 -8.78
C PRO A 182 -11.18 -17.02 -8.81
N LEU A 183 -11.58 -17.68 -9.91
CA LEU A 183 -12.91 -18.26 -10.08
C LEU A 183 -13.11 -19.45 -9.13
#